data_c6d9b1660925e45b3d3dd4daf4a52ce1
#
_entry.id   c6d9b1660925e45b3d3dd4daf4a52ce1
#
_cell.length_a   1.000
_cell.length_b   1.000
_cell.length_c   1.000
_cell.angle_alpha   90.00
_cell.angle_beta   90.00
_cell.angle_gamma   90.00
#
_symmetry.space_group_name_H-M   'P 1'
#
loop_
_entity.id
_entity.type
_entity.pdbx_description
1 polymer ?
#
loop_
_entity_poly.entity_id
_entity_poly.type
_entity_poly.pdbx_seq_one_letter_code
_entity_poly.pdbx_strand_id
1 'polypeptide(L)'
;STNGINTYYPMCIDYDASKAALISMTHNLAAEFGPYINVNCVAPGFIGTDNELDGYDEEFLKEETEKIMVKRYGKPEEVAYLVRFLISDEANFINNSIIRIDGGQMGSC
;
A
#
# COMPACT_ATOMS: atom_id res chain seq x y z
N SER A 1 0.13 0.37 -3.61
CA SER A 1 0.28 1.79 -3.25
C SER A 1 -1.08 2.44 -2.98
N THR A 2 -1.13 3.32 -2.00
CA THR A 2 -2.33 4.14 -1.75
C THR A 2 -2.67 5.04 -2.94
N ASN A 3 -1.72 5.31 -3.83
CA ASN A 3 -1.96 6.05 -5.07
C ASN A 3 -2.99 5.38 -5.99
N GLY A 4 -3.12 4.06 -5.90
CA GLY A 4 -4.13 3.34 -6.65
C GLY A 4 -5.54 3.47 -6.07
N ILE A 5 -5.66 3.96 -4.84
CA ILE A 5 -6.95 4.09 -4.15
C ILE A 5 -7.51 5.50 -4.34
N ASN A 6 -6.90 6.49 -3.69
CA ASN A 6 -7.43 7.84 -3.65
C ASN A 6 -6.36 8.92 -3.40
N THR A 7 -5.11 8.55 -3.43
CA THR A 7 -4.00 9.50 -3.40
C THR A 7 -3.53 9.75 -4.82
N TYR A 8 -3.41 11.01 -5.20
CA TYR A 8 -2.95 11.36 -6.53
C TYR A 8 -2.03 12.58 -6.45
N TYR A 9 -1.04 12.57 -7.31
CA TYR A 9 -0.08 13.66 -7.41
C TYR A 9 -0.10 14.25 -8.80
N PRO A 10 -0.06 15.57 -8.93
CA PRO A 10 0.10 16.19 -10.24
C PRO A 10 1.34 15.62 -10.96
N MET A 11 1.22 15.39 -12.25
CA MET A 11 2.30 14.86 -13.10
C MET A 11 2.67 13.39 -12.84
N CYS A 12 1.85 12.65 -12.07
CA CYS A 12 2.07 11.22 -11.80
C CYS A 12 0.93 10.36 -12.37
N ILE A 13 0.35 10.78 -13.48
CA ILE A 13 -0.83 10.12 -14.09
C ILE A 13 -0.53 8.66 -14.41
N ASP A 14 0.61 8.39 -15.02
CA ASP A 14 1.02 7.04 -15.40
C ASP A 14 1.20 6.14 -14.17
N TYR A 15 1.85 6.65 -13.14
CA TYR A 15 2.05 5.92 -11.89
C TYR A 15 0.72 5.62 -11.20
N ASP A 16 -0.11 6.63 -11.01
CA ASP A 16 -1.41 6.49 -10.34
C ASP A 16 -2.31 5.54 -11.11
N ALA A 17 -2.34 5.65 -12.44
CA ALA A 17 -3.12 4.77 -13.30
C ALA A 17 -2.63 3.32 -13.20
N SER A 18 -1.31 3.09 -13.17
CA SER A 18 -0.76 1.75 -13.04
C SER A 18 -1.11 1.09 -11.71
N LYS A 19 -1.13 1.88 -10.62
CA LYS A 19 -1.51 1.37 -9.30
C LYS A 19 -3.01 1.10 -9.19
N ALA A 20 -3.83 1.94 -9.82
CA ALA A 20 -5.28 1.69 -9.91
C ALA A 20 -5.57 0.42 -10.73
N ALA A 21 -4.80 0.17 -11.79
CA ALA A 21 -4.93 -1.03 -12.59
C ALA A 21 -4.64 -2.30 -11.77
N LEU A 22 -3.65 -2.28 -10.88
CA LEU A 22 -3.35 -3.41 -10.00
C LEU A 22 -4.53 -3.75 -9.08
N ILE A 23 -5.24 -2.75 -8.58
CA ILE A 23 -6.44 -2.97 -7.76
C ILE A 23 -7.54 -3.62 -8.59
N SER A 24 -7.79 -3.13 -9.80
CA SER A 24 -8.76 -3.74 -10.70
C SER A 24 -8.39 -5.17 -11.04
N MET A 25 -7.12 -5.45 -11.31
CA MET A 25 -6.64 -6.81 -11.56
C MET A 25 -6.87 -7.73 -10.36
N THR A 26 -6.67 -7.22 -9.14
CA THR A 26 -6.93 -8.00 -7.92
C THR A 26 -8.37 -8.48 -7.88
N HIS A 27 -9.32 -7.61 -8.15
CA HIS A 27 -10.74 -7.96 -8.15
C HIS A 27 -11.06 -9.00 -9.23
N ASN A 28 -10.53 -8.82 -10.43
CA ASN A 28 -10.78 -9.73 -11.54
C ASN A 28 -10.16 -11.11 -11.28
N LEU A 29 -8.92 -11.15 -10.80
CA LEU A 29 -8.25 -12.42 -10.52
C LEU A 29 -8.89 -13.15 -9.33
N ALA A 30 -9.31 -12.42 -8.31
CA ALA A 30 -10.00 -13.03 -7.18
C ALA A 30 -11.33 -13.68 -7.62
N ALA A 31 -12.06 -13.01 -8.50
CA ALA A 31 -13.31 -13.57 -9.04
C ALA A 31 -13.06 -14.81 -9.91
N GLU A 32 -12.01 -14.78 -10.72
CA GLU A 32 -11.71 -15.89 -11.64
C GLU A 32 -11.17 -17.12 -10.90
N PHE A 33 -10.27 -16.93 -9.93
CA PHE A 33 -9.54 -18.02 -9.29
C PHE A 33 -10.11 -18.47 -7.94
N GLY A 34 -11.02 -17.73 -7.33
CA GLY A 34 -11.77 -18.28 -6.19
C GLY A 34 -12.69 -19.42 -6.65
N PRO A 35 -12.83 -20.51 -5.92
CA PRO A 35 -12.46 -20.77 -4.53
C PRO A 35 -11.06 -21.38 -4.34
N TYR A 36 -10.25 -21.45 -5.38
CA TYR A 36 -8.97 -22.18 -5.32
C TYR A 36 -7.79 -21.31 -4.86
N ILE A 37 -7.83 -20.00 -5.16
CA ILE A 37 -6.73 -19.08 -4.88
C ILE A 37 -7.29 -17.80 -4.27
N ASN A 38 -6.72 -17.36 -3.17
CA ASN A 38 -7.01 -16.05 -2.60
C ASN A 38 -6.09 -15.01 -3.25
N VAL A 39 -6.70 -13.92 -3.71
CA VAL A 39 -5.96 -12.82 -4.34
C VAL A 39 -6.27 -11.54 -3.58
N ASN A 40 -5.26 -10.95 -2.99
CA ASN A 40 -5.37 -9.71 -2.21
C ASN A 40 -4.36 -8.69 -2.70
N CYS A 41 -4.60 -7.45 -2.41
CA CYS A 41 -3.71 -6.34 -2.73
C CYS A 41 -3.28 -5.63 -1.46
N VAL A 42 -2.00 -5.36 -1.33
CA VAL A 42 -1.46 -4.53 -0.26
C VAL A 42 -1.18 -3.13 -0.84
N ALA A 43 -1.64 -2.12 -0.15
CA ALA A 43 -1.47 -0.72 -0.56
C ALA A 43 -0.66 0.04 0.49
N PRO A 44 0.68 0.02 0.40
CA PRO A 44 1.53 0.76 1.32
C PRO A 44 1.41 2.28 1.11
N GLY A 45 1.50 3.01 2.21
CA GLY A 45 1.70 4.44 2.19
C GLY A 45 3.19 4.79 2.13
N PHE A 46 3.63 5.74 2.95
CA PHE A 46 5.03 6.15 3.00
C PHE A 46 5.85 5.11 3.76
N ILE A 47 6.67 4.37 3.05
CA ILE A 47 7.56 3.34 3.60
C ILE A 47 9.00 3.82 3.42
N GLY A 48 9.75 3.86 4.53
CA GLY A 48 11.13 4.32 4.53
C GLY A 48 12.09 3.26 4.04
N THR A 49 12.16 3.08 2.73
CA THR A 49 13.23 2.27 2.12
C THR A 49 14.53 3.08 2.08
N ASP A 50 15.67 2.41 2.06
CA ASP A 50 16.96 3.09 2.01
C ASP A 50 17.05 4.04 0.81
N ASN A 51 16.56 3.61 -0.33
CA ASN A 51 16.57 4.43 -1.55
C ASN A 51 15.70 5.69 -1.42
N GLU A 52 14.56 5.59 -0.77
CA GLU A 52 13.69 6.75 -0.56
C GLU A 52 14.27 7.70 0.48
N LEU A 53 14.77 7.17 1.60
CA LEU A 53 15.32 8.00 2.67
C LEU A 53 16.57 8.78 2.23
N ASP A 54 17.40 8.18 1.39
CA ASP A 54 18.60 8.84 0.86
C ASP A 54 18.27 10.02 -0.06
N GLY A 55 17.09 10.03 -0.67
CA GLY A 55 16.66 11.09 -1.58
C GLY A 55 15.99 12.27 -0.91
N TYR A 56 15.72 12.21 0.40
CA TYR A 56 14.96 13.24 1.10
C TYR A 56 15.77 13.87 2.25
N ASP A 57 15.62 15.19 2.45
CA ASP A 57 16.21 15.86 3.60
C ASP A 57 15.32 15.69 4.85
N GLU A 58 15.86 16.08 6.01
CA GLU A 58 15.16 15.93 7.29
C GLU A 58 13.86 16.75 7.36
N GLU A 59 13.85 17.93 6.75
CA GLU A 59 12.68 18.80 6.74
C GLU A 59 11.53 18.17 5.94
N PHE A 60 11.84 17.63 4.78
CA PHE A 60 10.85 16.93 3.95
C PHE A 60 10.28 15.71 4.69
N LEU A 61 11.13 14.91 5.32
CA LEU A 61 10.71 13.75 6.10
C LEU A 61 9.80 14.14 7.26
N LYS A 62 10.14 15.25 7.94
CA LYS A 62 9.32 15.76 9.03
C LYS A 62 7.94 16.20 8.55
N GLU A 63 7.87 16.93 7.44
CA GLU A 63 6.61 17.37 6.86
C GLU A 63 5.73 16.19 6.45
N GLU A 64 6.32 15.19 5.80
CA GLU A 64 5.57 14.03 5.34
C GLU A 64 5.09 13.16 6.50
N THR A 65 5.90 12.97 7.53
CA THR A 65 5.48 12.18 8.71
C THR A 65 4.40 12.87 9.53
N GLU A 66 4.35 14.21 9.52
CA GLU A 66 3.25 14.93 10.19
C GLU A 66 1.87 14.63 9.57
N LYS A 67 1.83 14.27 8.30
CA LYS A 67 0.60 13.89 7.60
C LYS A 67 0.12 12.48 7.94
N ILE A 68 0.91 11.70 8.66
CA ILE A 68 0.60 10.33 9.03
C ILE A 68 0.10 10.33 10.47
N MET A 69 -1.03 9.66 10.72
CA MET A 69 -1.63 9.66 12.07
C MET A 69 -0.70 9.10 13.14
N VAL A 70 0.10 8.07 12.80
CA VAL A 70 1.08 7.50 13.75
C VAL A 70 2.38 8.28 13.81
N LYS A 71 2.51 9.38 13.05
CA LYS A 71 3.62 10.33 13.11
C LYS A 71 4.99 9.74 12.80
N ARG A 72 5.02 8.71 11.97
CA ARG A 72 6.25 8.14 11.42
C ARG A 72 5.99 7.46 10.10
N TYR A 73 7.00 7.29 9.27
CA TYR A 73 6.92 6.42 8.10
C TYR A 73 6.99 4.95 8.53
N GLY A 74 6.44 4.08 7.70
CA GLY A 74 6.48 2.64 7.94
C GLY A 74 7.84 2.04 7.60
N LYS A 75 8.10 0.86 8.13
CA LYS A 75 9.32 0.10 7.83
C LYS A 75 9.01 -0.98 6.81
N PRO A 76 9.95 -1.32 5.92
CA PRO A 76 9.77 -2.42 4.98
C PRO A 76 9.35 -3.73 5.66
N GLU A 77 9.88 -4.00 6.85
CA GLU A 77 9.54 -5.19 7.62
C GLU A 77 8.06 -5.23 8.00
N GLU A 78 7.44 -4.07 8.24
CA GLU A 78 6.01 -4.02 8.59
C GLU A 78 5.14 -4.45 7.41
N VAL A 79 5.52 -4.10 6.19
CA VAL A 79 4.86 -4.59 4.99
C VAL A 79 5.07 -6.11 4.84
N ALA A 80 6.29 -6.58 5.09
CA ALA A 80 6.61 -8.00 5.02
C ALA A 80 5.79 -8.83 6.03
N TYR A 81 5.58 -8.32 7.23
CA TYR A 81 4.75 -9.00 8.24
C TYR A 81 3.30 -9.14 7.78
N LEU A 82 2.75 -8.11 7.15
CA LEU A 82 1.40 -8.19 6.58
C LEU A 82 1.32 -9.24 5.47
N VAL A 83 2.27 -9.23 4.55
CA VAL A 83 2.30 -10.21 3.46
C VAL A 83 2.44 -11.62 4.03
N ARG A 84 3.30 -11.82 5.02
CA ARG A 84 3.47 -13.11 5.67
C ARG A 84 2.16 -13.63 6.28
N PHE A 85 1.42 -12.75 6.92
CA PHE A 85 0.10 -13.11 7.45
C PHE A 85 -0.87 -13.49 6.33
N LEU A 86 -0.93 -12.69 5.27
CA LEU A 86 -1.88 -12.91 4.18
C LEU A 86 -1.65 -14.22 3.41
N ILE A 87 -0.41 -14.70 3.36
CA ILE A 87 -0.09 -15.98 2.69
C ILE A 87 -0.20 -17.18 3.65
N SER A 88 -0.52 -16.96 4.92
CA SER A 88 -0.68 -18.02 5.91
C SER A 88 -2.08 -18.62 5.88
N ASP A 89 -2.21 -19.81 6.45
CA ASP A 89 -3.50 -20.48 6.58
C ASP A 89 -4.49 -19.68 7.45
N GLU A 90 -3.98 -18.88 8.38
CA GLU A 90 -4.81 -18.03 9.25
C GLU A 90 -5.57 -16.96 8.46
N ALA A 91 -5.11 -16.61 7.26
CA ALA A 91 -5.73 -15.62 6.41
C ALA A 91 -6.63 -16.22 5.31
N ASN A 92 -7.01 -17.49 5.42
CA ASN A 92 -7.73 -18.19 4.37
C ASN A 92 -9.11 -17.61 4.02
N PHE A 93 -9.72 -16.87 4.92
CA PHE A 93 -10.99 -16.21 4.65
C PHE A 93 -10.84 -14.76 4.15
N ILE A 94 -9.62 -14.30 3.95
CA ILE A 94 -9.33 -12.97 3.38
C ILE A 94 -9.08 -13.16 1.89
N ASN A 95 -9.97 -12.62 1.07
CA ASN A 95 -9.89 -12.72 -0.38
C ASN A 95 -10.48 -11.46 -1.01
N ASN A 96 -9.94 -11.03 -2.13
CA ASN A 96 -10.43 -9.85 -2.86
C ASN A 96 -10.39 -8.56 -2.02
N SER A 97 -9.42 -8.44 -1.14
CA SER A 97 -9.28 -7.30 -0.25
C SER A 97 -8.16 -6.38 -0.69
N ILE A 98 -8.38 -5.09 -0.53
CA ILE A 98 -7.36 -4.06 -0.72
C ILE A 98 -6.99 -3.57 0.68
N ILE A 99 -5.80 -3.92 1.14
CA ILE A 99 -5.40 -3.67 2.52
C ILE A 99 -4.39 -2.54 2.56
N ARG A 100 -4.80 -1.42 3.11
CA ARG A 100 -3.93 -0.27 3.31
C ARG A 100 -3.00 -0.51 4.50
N ILE A 101 -1.73 -0.15 4.33
CA ILE A 101 -0.75 -0.14 5.40
C ILE A 101 0.03 1.17 5.30
N ASP A 102 -0.52 2.21 5.92
CA ASP A 102 -0.06 3.58 5.72
C ASP A 102 -0.02 4.41 7.01
N GLY A 103 -0.24 3.78 8.15
CA GLY A 103 -0.24 4.47 9.43
C GLY A 103 -1.34 5.53 9.58
N GLY A 104 -2.34 5.50 8.73
CA GLY A 104 -3.39 6.52 8.70
C GLY A 104 -2.92 7.80 8.01
N GLN A 105 -2.29 7.68 6.84
CA GLN A 105 -1.80 8.83 6.10
C GLN A 105 -2.96 9.74 5.66
N MET A 106 -2.90 11.01 6.07
CA MET A 106 -3.88 12.01 5.66
C MET A 106 -3.65 12.40 4.21
N GLY A 107 -4.74 12.65 3.50
CA GLY A 107 -4.68 12.94 2.07
C GLY A 107 -4.77 11.72 1.17
N SER A 108 -4.81 10.51 1.75
CA SER A 108 -5.03 9.29 0.99
C SER A 108 -6.44 8.73 1.18
N CYS A 109 -7.35 9.56 1.54
CA CYS A 109 -8.76 9.18 1.71
C CYS A 109 -9.69 10.04 0.88
#